data_5a4aa332c36f185ca39178a7ac7f4bf7
#
_entry.id   5a4aa332c36f185ca39178a7ac7f4bf7
#
_cell.length_a   1.000
_cell.length_b   1.000
_cell.length_c   1.000
_cell.angle_alpha   90.00
_cell.angle_beta   90.00
_cell.angle_gamma   90.00
#
_symmetry.space_group_name_H-M   'P 1'
#
loop_
_entity.id
_entity.type
_entity.pdbx_description
1 polymer ?
#
loop_
_entity_poly.entity_id
_entity_poly.type
_entity_poly.pdbx_seq_one_letter_code
_entity_poly.pdbx_strand_id
1 'polypeptide(L)'
;MEAASQAPAAADTVGENAAYVTPLVRRLAREKGVDLSQVTGTGVGGRIRKQDVETAAKNGPAAAPAAQAGAPTGAPKAPFKVEIPEEVAKLRGTTEKASRIRQTIAKRMSESLDVSAQLTQVIEVDMSRVVKLRKANKEAFQAKHGSKLTYLPFFAKAIVEALQVHPKVNAQYDLETQQITYFDHEHLAVAVDTPRGLLVPVIKDAGELSVAGLSKAIDDVADRTRNNKIMPDELSGGTFTVTNIGSVGALFDTPIINQPQMAFSAPVRSCVVPSP
;
A
#
# COMPACT_ATOMS: atom_id res chain seq x y z
N MET A 1 -22.03 67.12 18.69
CA MET A 1 -20.88 66.90 19.59
C MET A 1 -20.29 65.60 19.16
N GLU A 2 -19.35 65.71 18.46
CA GLU A 2 -17.89 65.84 18.41
C GLU A 2 -17.23 64.51 18.12
N ALA A 3 -16.86 64.34 17.02
CA ALA A 3 -15.68 64.04 16.26
C ALA A 3 -14.46 63.60 17.07
N ALA A 4 -13.92 62.46 16.72
CA ALA A 4 -12.49 62.20 16.80
C ALA A 4 -12.10 61.23 15.64
N SER A 5 -11.49 61.90 14.70
CA SER A 5 -10.66 61.34 13.62
C SER A 5 -9.54 60.46 14.13
N GLN A 6 -9.36 59.29 13.54
CA GLN A 6 -8.05 58.66 13.52
C GLN A 6 -7.74 58.17 12.11
N ALA A 7 -6.61 58.61 11.63
CA ALA A 7 -6.03 58.36 10.34
C ALA A 7 -5.73 56.85 10.07
N PRO A 8 -5.72 56.42 8.80
CA PRO A 8 -5.42 55.06 8.44
C PRO A 8 -3.92 54.80 8.50
N ALA A 9 -3.55 53.74 9.22
CA ALA A 9 -2.21 53.20 9.17
C ALA A 9 -1.92 52.61 7.80
N ALA A 10 -0.74 52.91 7.28
CA ALA A 10 -0.24 52.50 5.98
C ALA A 10 -0.39 50.99 5.75
N ALA A 11 -1.02 50.64 4.66
CA ALA A 11 -1.05 49.29 4.16
C ALA A 11 0.34 48.93 3.64
N ASP A 12 1.03 48.03 4.34
CA ASP A 12 2.22 47.36 3.83
C ASP A 12 1.80 46.47 2.64
N THR A 13 2.16 46.91 1.43
CA THR A 13 2.10 46.08 0.22
C THR A 13 3.13 44.98 0.34
N VAL A 14 2.72 43.83 0.87
CA VAL A 14 3.51 42.62 0.89
C VAL A 14 3.42 42.00 -0.51
N GLY A 15 4.55 41.97 -1.24
CA GLY A 15 4.63 41.33 -2.54
C GLY A 15 4.23 39.84 -2.48
N GLU A 16 3.66 39.33 -3.54
CA GLU A 16 3.04 37.99 -3.68
C GLU A 16 3.98 36.78 -3.41
N ASN A 17 5.25 37.00 -3.05
CA ASN A 17 6.22 35.98 -2.70
C ASN A 17 6.53 35.86 -1.19
N ALA A 18 5.78 36.51 -0.32
CA ALA A 18 5.89 36.31 1.11
C ALA A 18 5.24 34.97 1.53
N ALA A 19 5.69 33.89 0.90
CA ALA A 19 5.35 32.54 1.27
C ALA A 19 5.51 32.37 2.78
N TYR A 20 4.47 31.87 3.40
CA TYR A 20 4.27 31.50 4.79
C TYR A 20 5.54 31.50 5.66
N VAL A 21 5.80 32.61 6.34
CA VAL A 21 6.92 32.78 7.26
C VAL A 21 6.40 32.68 8.69
N THR A 22 7.02 31.83 9.51
CA THR A 22 6.59 31.66 10.90
C THR A 22 6.83 32.93 11.72
N PRO A 23 6.03 33.22 12.76
CA PRO A 23 6.20 34.41 13.62
C PRO A 23 7.61 34.55 14.20
N LEU A 24 8.26 33.42 14.52
CA LEU A 24 9.63 33.39 15.03
C LEU A 24 10.65 33.89 14.00
N VAL A 25 10.51 33.50 12.74
CA VAL A 25 11.41 33.91 11.66
C VAL A 25 11.22 35.39 11.31
N ARG A 26 9.97 35.91 11.37
CA ARG A 26 9.70 37.36 11.21
C ARG A 26 10.34 38.20 12.32
N ARG A 27 10.26 37.72 13.55
CA ARG A 27 10.89 38.39 14.70
C ARG A 27 12.41 38.45 14.53
N LEU A 28 13.03 37.31 14.17
CA LEU A 28 14.46 37.23 13.96
C LEU A 28 14.93 38.14 12.81
N ALA A 29 14.17 38.20 11.72
CA ALA A 29 14.48 39.07 10.59
C ALA A 29 14.47 40.56 11.01
N ARG A 30 13.48 41.00 11.82
CA ARG A 30 13.43 42.36 12.39
C ARG A 30 14.61 42.63 13.32
N GLU A 31 14.94 41.69 14.21
CA GLU A 31 16.09 41.82 15.13
C GLU A 31 17.42 41.91 14.39
N LYS A 32 17.55 41.26 13.23
CA LYS A 32 18.76 41.24 12.41
C LYS A 32 18.78 42.28 11.27
N GLY A 33 17.69 43.06 11.10
CA GLY A 33 17.58 44.04 10.04
C GLY A 33 17.58 43.45 8.63
N VAL A 34 17.10 42.21 8.48
CA VAL A 34 17.08 41.47 7.21
C VAL A 34 15.71 41.63 6.56
N ASP A 35 15.67 42.08 5.30
CA ASP A 35 14.49 42.13 4.50
C ASP A 35 14.12 40.74 3.96
N LEU A 36 12.99 40.18 4.41
CA LEU A 36 12.54 38.84 4.03
C LEU A 36 12.20 38.72 2.53
N SER A 37 11.95 39.81 1.82
CA SER A 37 11.72 39.79 0.37
C SER A 37 12.99 39.45 -0.42
N GLN A 38 14.15 39.68 0.17
CA GLN A 38 15.46 39.43 -0.42
C GLN A 38 16.04 38.04 -0.04
N VAL A 39 15.31 37.31 0.83
CA VAL A 39 15.81 36.00 1.32
C VAL A 39 15.15 34.87 0.56
N THR A 40 15.97 34.05 -0.11
CA THR A 40 15.48 32.82 -0.74
C THR A 40 15.34 31.72 0.30
N GLY A 41 14.09 31.21 0.49
CA GLY A 41 13.81 30.15 1.44
C GLY A 41 14.29 28.77 0.95
N THR A 42 15.04 28.06 1.79
CA THR A 42 15.54 26.70 1.50
C THR A 42 14.62 25.59 2.07
N GLY A 43 13.51 25.94 2.69
CA GLY A 43 12.53 24.99 3.22
C GLY A 43 11.61 24.39 2.16
N VAL A 44 10.89 23.33 2.55
CA VAL A 44 9.90 22.66 1.70
C VAL A 44 8.86 23.67 1.20
N GLY A 45 8.65 23.74 -0.11
CA GLY A 45 7.76 24.72 -0.74
C GLY A 45 8.29 26.15 -0.74
N GLY A 46 9.61 26.37 -0.68
CA GLY A 46 10.20 27.71 -0.68
C GLY A 46 10.10 28.45 0.66
N ARG A 47 9.78 27.77 1.75
CA ARG A 47 9.64 28.36 3.09
C ARG A 47 10.97 28.90 3.61
N ILE A 48 10.98 30.15 4.12
CA ILE A 48 12.14 30.75 4.75
C ILE A 48 12.31 30.18 6.16
N ARG A 49 13.48 29.61 6.42
CA ARG A 49 13.89 29.06 7.73
C ARG A 49 14.72 30.07 8.52
N LYS A 50 14.87 29.81 9.83
CA LYS A 50 15.74 30.59 10.71
C LYS A 50 17.17 30.71 10.16
N GLN A 51 17.72 29.62 9.64
CA GLN A 51 19.07 29.55 9.07
C GLN A 51 19.23 30.45 7.83
N ASP A 52 18.20 30.60 7.00
CA ASP A 52 18.22 31.46 5.82
C ASP A 52 18.35 32.93 6.20
N VAL A 53 17.65 33.36 7.25
CA VAL A 53 17.75 34.72 7.81
C VAL A 53 19.13 34.96 8.46
N GLU A 54 19.66 33.99 9.18
CA GLU A 54 20.99 34.08 9.79
C GLU A 54 22.12 34.17 8.74
N THR A 55 21.96 33.44 7.62
CA THR A 55 22.91 33.46 6.49
C THR A 55 22.84 34.80 5.76
N ALA A 56 21.62 35.31 5.52
CA ALA A 56 21.42 36.63 4.89
C ALA A 56 21.99 37.76 5.79
N ALA A 57 21.83 37.66 7.11
CA ALA A 57 22.40 38.65 8.04
C ALA A 57 23.94 38.66 8.08
N LYS A 58 24.59 37.52 7.81
CA LYS A 58 26.05 37.40 7.77
C LYS A 58 26.67 37.88 6.45
N ASN A 59 25.95 37.72 5.34
CA ASN A 59 26.49 38.01 4.01
C ASN A 59 26.25 39.46 3.54
N GLY A 60 25.53 40.28 4.33
CA GLY A 60 25.18 41.66 3.96
C GLY A 60 24.21 41.73 2.75
N PRO A 61 23.69 42.88 2.36
CA PRO A 61 22.89 43.01 1.15
C PRO A 61 23.78 42.68 -0.05
N ALA A 62 23.56 41.52 -0.65
CA ALA A 62 24.23 41.12 -1.89
C ALA A 62 23.87 42.14 -2.96
N ALA A 63 24.88 42.81 -3.54
CA ALA A 63 24.74 43.62 -4.71
C ALA A 63 24.00 42.80 -5.78
N ALA A 64 22.96 43.38 -6.36
CA ALA A 64 22.15 42.77 -7.41
C ALA A 64 23.08 42.24 -8.52
N PRO A 65 23.04 40.98 -8.89
CA PRO A 65 23.71 40.53 -10.09
C PRO A 65 23.05 41.21 -11.29
N ALA A 66 23.85 41.83 -12.12
CA ALA A 66 23.42 42.37 -13.40
C ALA A 66 22.59 41.32 -14.15
N ALA A 67 21.47 41.75 -14.70
CA ALA A 67 20.57 40.95 -15.49
C ALA A 67 21.34 40.24 -16.61
N GLN A 68 21.67 38.99 -16.43
CA GLN A 68 21.96 38.07 -17.53
C GLN A 68 20.62 37.66 -18.13
N ALA A 69 20.30 38.26 -19.25
CA ALA A 69 19.27 37.79 -20.15
C ALA A 69 19.62 36.36 -20.59
N GLY A 70 18.84 35.42 -20.15
CA GLY A 70 19.04 33.99 -20.48
C GLY A 70 18.20 33.10 -19.58
N ALA A 71 16.90 33.39 -19.40
CA ALA A 71 15.97 32.37 -18.97
C ALA A 71 15.90 31.35 -20.10
N PRO A 72 16.19 30.06 -19.84
CA PRO A 72 15.72 29.06 -20.75
C PRO A 72 14.20 29.07 -20.64
N THR A 73 13.56 29.66 -21.66
CA THR A 73 12.15 29.39 -21.94
C THR A 73 12.06 27.88 -22.15
N GLY A 74 11.77 27.17 -21.08
CA GLY A 74 11.40 25.77 -21.19
C GLY A 74 10.24 25.73 -22.16
N ALA A 75 10.48 25.24 -23.37
CA ALA A 75 9.42 24.98 -24.32
C ALA A 75 8.30 24.26 -23.55
N PRO A 76 7.03 24.63 -23.74
CA PRO A 76 5.92 23.97 -23.08
C PRO A 76 6.12 22.47 -23.29
N LYS A 77 6.27 21.70 -22.19
CA LYS A 77 6.37 20.25 -22.28
C LYS A 77 5.25 19.80 -23.17
N ALA A 78 5.60 19.16 -24.28
CA ALA A 78 4.60 18.58 -25.17
C ALA A 78 3.57 17.81 -24.33
N PRO A 79 2.27 17.95 -24.63
CA PRO A 79 1.25 17.26 -23.85
C PRO A 79 1.60 15.79 -23.77
N PHE A 80 1.54 15.23 -22.57
CA PHE A 80 1.85 13.81 -22.31
C PHE A 80 0.97 12.97 -23.23
N LYS A 81 1.55 12.35 -24.24
CA LYS A 81 0.86 11.47 -25.16
C LYS A 81 0.91 10.05 -24.57
N VAL A 82 -0.24 9.53 -24.19
CA VAL A 82 -0.34 8.14 -23.73
C VAL A 82 -0.08 7.23 -24.94
N GLU A 83 1.00 6.47 -24.87
CA GLU A 83 1.26 5.40 -25.84
C GLU A 83 0.42 4.19 -25.45
N ILE A 84 -0.55 3.85 -26.30
CA ILE A 84 -1.40 2.68 -26.11
C ILE A 84 -0.75 1.52 -26.87
N PRO A 85 -0.34 0.43 -26.18
CA PRO A 85 0.18 -0.74 -26.86
C PRO A 85 -0.81 -1.26 -27.93
N GLU A 86 -0.30 -1.70 -29.07
CA GLU A 86 -1.13 -2.10 -30.20
C GLU A 86 -2.14 -3.22 -29.86
N GLU A 87 -1.73 -4.17 -28.99
CA GLU A 87 -2.60 -5.24 -28.51
C GLU A 87 -3.78 -4.70 -27.69
N VAL A 88 -3.53 -3.68 -26.85
CA VAL A 88 -4.58 -3.03 -26.06
C VAL A 88 -5.50 -2.19 -26.96
N ALA A 89 -4.93 -1.55 -27.97
CA ALA A 89 -5.71 -0.77 -28.94
C ALA A 89 -6.71 -1.65 -29.71
N LYS A 90 -6.34 -2.88 -30.05
CA LYS A 90 -7.22 -3.84 -30.74
C LYS A 90 -8.44 -4.25 -29.92
N LEU A 91 -8.35 -4.21 -28.59
CA LEU A 91 -9.49 -4.57 -27.72
C LEU A 91 -10.53 -3.46 -27.61
N ARG A 92 -10.19 -2.24 -27.92
CA ARG A 92 -11.10 -1.09 -27.78
C ARG A 92 -12.23 -1.16 -28.81
N GLY A 93 -13.47 -1.12 -28.33
CA GLY A 93 -14.66 -1.20 -29.18
C GLY A 93 -15.02 -2.62 -29.62
N THR A 94 -14.33 -3.66 -29.15
CA THR A 94 -14.68 -5.07 -29.42
C THR A 94 -15.55 -5.65 -28.31
N THR A 95 -16.28 -6.69 -28.64
CA THR A 95 -17.06 -7.50 -27.68
C THR A 95 -16.61 -8.94 -27.82
N GLU A 96 -16.13 -9.52 -26.72
CA GLU A 96 -15.68 -10.91 -26.69
C GLU A 96 -16.45 -11.73 -25.65
N LYS A 97 -16.60 -13.02 -25.91
CA LYS A 97 -17.15 -13.95 -24.91
C LYS A 97 -16.11 -14.18 -23.80
N ALA A 98 -16.48 -13.93 -22.56
CA ALA A 98 -15.60 -14.22 -21.42
C ALA A 98 -15.18 -15.69 -21.37
N SER A 99 -13.95 -15.96 -20.99
CA SER A 99 -13.46 -17.34 -20.81
C SER A 99 -14.26 -18.07 -19.72
N ARG A 100 -14.30 -19.41 -19.75
CA ARG A 100 -15.03 -20.22 -18.76
C ARG A 100 -14.60 -19.92 -17.32
N ILE A 101 -13.30 -19.71 -17.09
CA ILE A 101 -12.76 -19.34 -15.78
C ILE A 101 -13.33 -18.00 -15.34
N ARG A 102 -13.33 -16.98 -16.19
CA ARG A 102 -13.89 -15.65 -15.86
C ARG A 102 -15.38 -15.71 -15.57
N GLN A 103 -16.14 -16.52 -16.33
CA GLN A 103 -17.56 -16.73 -16.07
C GLN A 103 -17.81 -17.37 -14.71
N THR A 104 -17.00 -18.37 -14.33
CA THR A 104 -17.09 -19.02 -13.02
C THR A 104 -16.73 -18.07 -11.88
N ILE A 105 -15.64 -17.29 -12.04
CA ILE A 105 -15.23 -16.28 -11.05
C ILE A 105 -16.33 -15.25 -10.87
N ALA A 106 -16.85 -14.68 -11.95
CA ALA A 106 -17.90 -13.67 -11.89
C ALA A 106 -19.15 -14.19 -11.15
N LYS A 107 -19.60 -15.42 -11.48
CA LYS A 107 -20.73 -16.05 -10.80
C LYS A 107 -20.48 -16.22 -9.29
N ARG A 108 -19.35 -16.81 -8.91
CA ARG A 108 -19.00 -17.08 -7.50
C ARG A 108 -18.83 -15.81 -6.67
N MET A 109 -18.21 -14.76 -7.26
CA MET A 109 -18.02 -13.50 -6.54
C MET A 109 -19.35 -12.75 -6.35
N SER A 110 -20.22 -12.73 -7.36
CA SER A 110 -21.56 -12.16 -7.19
C SER A 110 -22.37 -12.93 -6.14
N GLU A 111 -22.37 -14.27 -6.22
CA GLU A 111 -23.04 -15.12 -5.23
C GLU A 111 -22.50 -14.89 -3.81
N SER A 112 -21.20 -14.72 -3.64
CA SER A 112 -20.60 -14.44 -2.33
C SER A 112 -21.07 -13.10 -1.74
N LEU A 113 -21.24 -12.08 -2.55
CA LEU A 113 -21.76 -10.79 -2.09
C LEU A 113 -23.26 -10.83 -1.79
N ASP A 114 -24.00 -11.68 -2.50
CA ASP A 114 -25.46 -11.84 -2.29
C ASP A 114 -25.76 -12.61 -1.00
N VAL A 115 -24.95 -13.65 -0.68
CA VAL A 115 -25.22 -14.52 0.47
C VAL A 115 -24.57 -14.07 1.77
N SER A 116 -23.59 -13.17 1.74
CA SER A 116 -22.87 -12.74 2.95
C SER A 116 -22.77 -11.24 3.10
N ALA A 117 -23.11 -10.75 4.30
CA ALA A 117 -22.86 -9.39 4.73
C ALA A 117 -21.38 -9.21 5.09
N GLN A 118 -20.58 -8.77 4.11
CA GLN A 118 -19.13 -8.64 4.28
C GLN A 118 -18.76 -7.28 4.88
N LEU A 119 -17.78 -7.26 5.77
CA LEU A 119 -17.16 -6.06 6.29
C LEU A 119 -15.65 -6.20 6.26
N THR A 120 -14.94 -5.08 6.14
CA THR A 120 -13.47 -5.06 6.13
C THR A 120 -12.96 -4.27 7.32
N GLN A 121 -11.96 -4.84 8.01
CA GLN A 121 -11.18 -4.16 9.05
C GLN A 121 -9.72 -4.07 8.60
N VAL A 122 -9.11 -2.91 8.84
CA VAL A 122 -7.69 -2.68 8.58
C VAL A 122 -6.99 -2.43 9.90
N ILE A 123 -5.92 -3.18 10.17
CA ILE A 123 -5.15 -3.11 11.40
C ILE A 123 -3.67 -2.97 11.04
N GLU A 124 -2.99 -2.02 11.68
CA GLU A 124 -1.54 -1.86 11.56
C GLU A 124 -0.82 -2.77 12.55
N VAL A 125 0.22 -3.45 12.07
CA VAL A 125 1.01 -4.40 12.86
C VAL A 125 2.49 -4.07 12.76
N ASP A 126 3.20 -4.02 13.90
CA ASP A 126 4.65 -3.85 13.92
C ASP A 126 5.37 -5.14 13.52
N MET A 127 5.97 -5.13 12.35
CA MET A 127 6.73 -6.25 11.77
C MET A 127 8.25 -6.14 12.02
N SER A 128 8.73 -5.18 12.80
CA SER A 128 10.17 -4.91 12.99
C SER A 128 10.96 -6.14 13.45
N ARG A 129 10.40 -6.94 14.36
CA ARG A 129 11.02 -8.17 14.86
C ARG A 129 11.12 -9.24 13.76
N VAL A 130 10.08 -9.41 12.95
CA VAL A 130 10.04 -10.36 11.83
C VAL A 130 11.01 -9.92 10.74
N VAL A 131 11.09 -8.63 10.43
CA VAL A 131 12.05 -8.06 9.47
C VAL A 131 13.49 -8.37 9.89
N LYS A 132 13.85 -8.12 11.16
CA LYS A 132 15.18 -8.42 11.73
C LYS A 132 15.47 -9.93 11.66
N LEU A 133 14.53 -10.77 12.08
CA LEU A 133 14.65 -12.23 12.06
C LEU A 133 14.88 -12.74 10.63
N ARG A 134 14.06 -12.30 9.68
CA ARG A 134 14.19 -12.66 8.28
C ARG A 134 15.54 -12.22 7.71
N LYS A 135 15.96 -10.97 7.96
CA LYS A 135 17.25 -10.44 7.47
C LYS A 135 18.43 -11.29 7.96
N ALA A 136 18.41 -11.72 9.23
CA ALA A 136 19.48 -12.52 9.81
C ALA A 136 19.51 -13.97 9.27
N ASN A 137 18.39 -14.52 8.84
CA ASN A 137 18.29 -15.96 8.55
C ASN A 137 18.03 -16.30 7.09
N LYS A 138 17.71 -15.34 6.19
CA LYS A 138 17.25 -15.61 4.82
C LYS A 138 18.20 -16.47 3.98
N GLU A 139 19.52 -16.29 4.14
CA GLU A 139 20.52 -17.01 3.37
C GLU A 139 20.71 -18.44 3.88
N ALA A 140 20.86 -18.60 5.20
CA ALA A 140 20.95 -19.91 5.83
C ALA A 140 19.68 -20.74 5.63
N PHE A 141 18.52 -20.08 5.67
CA PHE A 141 17.22 -20.71 5.42
C PHE A 141 17.14 -21.25 3.99
N GLN A 142 17.52 -20.43 2.99
CA GLN A 142 17.50 -20.84 1.59
C GLN A 142 18.48 -21.99 1.33
N ALA A 143 19.70 -21.95 1.91
CA ALA A 143 20.67 -23.02 1.80
C ALA A 143 20.18 -24.33 2.41
N LYS A 144 19.45 -24.26 3.55
CA LYS A 144 18.96 -25.43 4.27
C LYS A 144 17.67 -26.02 3.68
N HIS A 145 16.74 -25.18 3.23
CA HIS A 145 15.38 -25.58 2.86
C HIS A 145 15.08 -25.50 1.37
N GLY A 146 15.94 -24.87 0.56
CA GLY A 146 15.77 -24.71 -0.88
C GLY A 146 14.72 -23.67 -1.30
N SER A 147 13.97 -23.10 -0.35
CA SER A 147 12.96 -22.07 -0.57
C SER A 147 13.40 -20.70 -0.02
N LYS A 148 12.84 -19.62 -0.58
CA LYS A 148 13.16 -18.25 -0.13
C LYS A 148 12.34 -17.89 1.09
N LEU A 149 12.98 -17.43 2.16
CA LEU A 149 12.27 -16.93 3.33
C LEU A 149 11.64 -15.55 3.00
N THR A 150 10.37 -15.55 2.59
CA THR A 150 9.57 -14.35 2.37
C THR A 150 8.80 -13.98 3.64
N TYR A 151 7.97 -12.93 3.61
CA TYR A 151 7.12 -12.57 4.75
C TYR A 151 5.85 -13.42 4.83
N LEU A 152 5.34 -13.91 3.69
CA LEU A 152 4.08 -14.64 3.63
C LEU A 152 4.03 -15.89 4.54
N PRO A 153 5.08 -16.73 4.67
CA PRO A 153 5.08 -17.84 5.62
C PRO A 153 4.90 -17.44 7.08
N PHE A 154 5.38 -16.25 7.48
CA PHE A 154 5.17 -15.75 8.85
C PHE A 154 3.71 -15.31 9.06
N PHE A 155 3.11 -14.63 8.08
CA PHE A 155 1.68 -14.32 8.12
C PHE A 155 0.83 -15.58 8.12
N ALA A 156 1.15 -16.53 7.24
CA ALA A 156 0.45 -17.81 7.18
C ALA A 156 0.49 -18.55 8.52
N LYS A 157 1.67 -18.62 9.16
CA LYS A 157 1.82 -19.26 10.48
C LYS A 157 1.00 -18.57 11.56
N ALA A 158 1.04 -17.23 11.61
CA ALA A 158 0.25 -16.47 12.57
C ALA A 158 -1.27 -16.65 12.35
N ILE A 159 -1.71 -16.70 11.08
CA ILE A 159 -3.11 -16.93 10.72
C ILE A 159 -3.56 -18.31 11.19
N VAL A 160 -2.85 -19.39 10.87
CA VAL A 160 -3.29 -20.75 11.25
C VAL A 160 -3.29 -20.93 12.77
N GLU A 161 -2.30 -20.38 13.49
CA GLU A 161 -2.30 -20.39 14.96
C GLU A 161 -3.49 -19.58 15.54
N ALA A 162 -3.83 -18.46 14.94
CA ALA A 162 -5.00 -17.69 15.35
C ALA A 162 -6.32 -18.43 15.08
N LEU A 163 -6.44 -19.15 13.97
CA LEU A 163 -7.63 -19.93 13.64
C LEU A 163 -7.87 -21.08 14.65
N GLN A 164 -6.80 -21.72 15.15
CA GLN A 164 -6.89 -22.74 16.20
C GLN A 164 -7.46 -22.19 17.50
N VAL A 165 -7.11 -20.93 17.84
CA VAL A 165 -7.60 -20.27 19.07
C VAL A 165 -8.99 -19.64 18.86
N HIS A 166 -9.34 -19.32 17.62
CA HIS A 166 -10.59 -18.64 17.26
C HIS A 166 -11.46 -19.48 16.30
N PRO A 167 -12.01 -20.62 16.73
CA PRO A 167 -12.75 -21.54 15.84
C PRO A 167 -13.98 -20.90 15.18
N LYS A 168 -14.53 -19.83 15.75
CA LYS A 168 -15.65 -19.08 15.13
C LYS A 168 -15.27 -18.42 13.81
N VAL A 169 -13.99 -18.18 13.55
CA VAL A 169 -13.48 -17.64 12.29
C VAL A 169 -13.13 -18.75 11.31
N ASN A 170 -12.79 -19.95 11.84
CA ASN A 170 -12.55 -21.16 11.06
C ASN A 170 -13.81 -22.04 11.01
N ALA A 171 -14.86 -21.50 10.42
CA ALA A 171 -16.19 -22.12 10.41
C ALA A 171 -16.91 -21.85 9.08
N GLN A 172 -18.05 -22.49 8.90
CA GLN A 172 -18.98 -22.28 7.80
C GLN A 172 -20.39 -22.12 8.37
N TYR A 173 -21.15 -21.17 7.83
CA TYR A 173 -22.56 -21.00 8.14
C TYR A 173 -23.42 -21.41 6.96
N ASP A 174 -24.36 -22.30 7.17
CA ASP A 174 -25.37 -22.70 6.20
C ASP A 174 -26.65 -21.92 6.45
N LEU A 175 -27.05 -21.09 5.48
CA LEU A 175 -28.23 -20.25 5.57
C LEU A 175 -29.54 -21.05 5.53
N GLU A 176 -29.57 -22.16 4.81
CA GLU A 176 -30.81 -22.96 4.64
C GLU A 176 -31.09 -23.78 5.90
N THR A 177 -30.08 -24.44 6.44
CA THR A 177 -30.21 -25.26 7.65
C THR A 177 -29.99 -24.46 8.93
N GLN A 178 -29.51 -23.23 8.85
CA GLN A 178 -29.17 -22.36 9.98
C GLN A 178 -28.14 -22.98 10.93
N GLN A 179 -27.22 -23.76 10.40
CA GLN A 179 -26.19 -24.47 11.16
C GLN A 179 -24.80 -23.85 10.97
N ILE A 180 -24.00 -23.90 12.02
CA ILE A 180 -22.57 -23.55 11.97
C ILE A 180 -21.75 -24.83 12.08
N THR A 181 -20.90 -25.05 11.09
CA THR A 181 -19.90 -26.13 11.12
C THR A 181 -18.55 -25.54 11.48
N TYR A 182 -17.98 -25.96 12.62
CA TYR A 182 -16.63 -25.59 13.02
C TYR A 182 -15.67 -26.63 12.48
N PHE A 183 -14.61 -26.18 11.78
CA PHE A 183 -13.61 -27.08 11.25
C PHE A 183 -12.59 -27.47 12.33
N ASP A 184 -12.12 -28.71 12.29
CA ASP A 184 -11.10 -29.26 13.18
C ASP A 184 -9.69 -29.20 12.56
N HIS A 185 -9.55 -28.53 11.42
CA HIS A 185 -8.33 -28.37 10.65
C HIS A 185 -8.28 -26.98 10.03
N GLU A 186 -7.07 -26.52 9.70
CA GLU A 186 -6.82 -25.24 9.00
C GLU A 186 -6.31 -25.52 7.58
N HIS A 187 -7.19 -25.51 6.61
CA HIS A 187 -6.87 -25.58 5.20
C HIS A 187 -6.70 -24.20 4.62
N LEU A 188 -5.44 -23.75 4.44
CA LEU A 188 -5.11 -22.40 4.04
C LEU A 188 -5.10 -22.28 2.52
N ALA A 189 -6.04 -21.53 1.98
CA ALA A 189 -6.10 -21.16 0.58
C ALA A 189 -5.19 -19.96 0.31
N VAL A 190 -4.36 -20.02 -0.72
CA VAL A 190 -3.40 -18.97 -1.08
C VAL A 190 -3.72 -18.41 -2.46
N ALA A 191 -3.99 -17.11 -2.55
CA ALA A 191 -4.27 -16.49 -3.84
C ALA A 191 -3.00 -16.39 -4.71
N VAL A 192 -3.08 -16.92 -5.93
CA VAL A 192 -2.00 -16.94 -6.91
C VAL A 192 -2.46 -16.28 -8.21
N ASP A 193 -1.79 -15.21 -8.59
CA ASP A 193 -2.02 -14.57 -9.88
C ASP A 193 -1.38 -15.38 -11.01
N THR A 194 -2.18 -15.56 -12.10
CA THR A 194 -1.77 -16.30 -13.29
C THR A 194 -2.24 -15.58 -14.55
N PRO A 195 -1.63 -15.84 -15.72
CA PRO A 195 -2.11 -15.27 -16.99
C PRO A 195 -3.58 -15.59 -17.32
N ARG A 196 -4.13 -16.65 -16.71
CA ARG A 196 -5.53 -17.05 -16.88
C ARG A 196 -6.50 -16.39 -15.91
N GLY A 197 -5.98 -15.69 -14.89
CA GLY A 197 -6.72 -15.08 -13.81
C GLY A 197 -6.23 -15.55 -12.43
N LEU A 198 -6.88 -15.03 -11.39
CA LEU A 198 -6.57 -15.38 -10.00
C LEU A 198 -7.10 -16.79 -9.69
N LEU A 199 -6.22 -17.67 -9.23
CA LEU A 199 -6.55 -19.00 -8.72
C LEU A 199 -6.17 -19.08 -7.24
N VAL A 200 -6.88 -19.91 -6.49
CA VAL A 200 -6.75 -19.98 -5.03
C VAL A 200 -6.52 -21.45 -4.61
N PRO A 201 -5.31 -22.00 -4.83
CA PRO A 201 -4.97 -23.35 -4.36
C PRO A 201 -4.94 -23.43 -2.85
N VAL A 202 -5.19 -24.62 -2.32
CA VAL A 202 -5.34 -24.92 -0.90
C VAL A 202 -4.17 -25.74 -0.38
N ILE A 203 -3.53 -25.27 0.68
CA ILE A 203 -2.57 -26.01 1.49
C ILE A 203 -3.36 -26.70 2.59
N LYS A 204 -3.49 -28.02 2.51
CA LYS A 204 -4.20 -28.81 3.49
C LYS A 204 -3.36 -28.91 4.78
N ASP A 205 -4.04 -28.98 5.93
CA ASP A 205 -3.45 -29.16 7.28
C ASP A 205 -2.31 -28.15 7.56
N ALA A 206 -2.52 -26.91 7.14
CA ALA A 206 -1.52 -25.85 7.26
C ALA A 206 -1.17 -25.54 8.73
N GLY A 207 -2.07 -25.82 9.67
CA GLY A 207 -1.85 -25.68 11.11
C GLY A 207 -0.70 -26.51 11.65
N GLU A 208 -0.46 -27.70 11.08
CA GLU A 208 0.61 -28.62 11.46
C GLU A 208 1.98 -28.19 10.91
N LEU A 209 2.01 -27.26 9.94
CA LEU A 209 3.24 -26.91 9.26
C LEU A 209 4.05 -25.86 10.05
N SER A 210 5.38 -26.07 10.07
CA SER A 210 6.31 -25.05 10.51
C SER A 210 6.42 -23.91 9.48
N VAL A 211 7.04 -22.78 9.84
CA VAL A 211 7.33 -21.69 8.90
C VAL A 211 8.09 -22.18 7.66
N ALA A 212 9.00 -23.14 7.84
CA ALA A 212 9.74 -23.74 6.73
C ALA A 212 8.83 -24.63 5.86
N GLY A 213 7.94 -25.42 6.49
CA GLY A 213 6.93 -26.21 5.79
C GLY A 213 5.98 -25.34 4.98
N LEU A 214 5.45 -24.27 5.60
CA LEU A 214 4.59 -23.29 4.94
C LEU A 214 5.30 -22.57 3.78
N SER A 215 6.57 -22.19 3.96
CA SER A 215 7.35 -21.58 2.88
C SER A 215 7.43 -22.48 1.66
N LYS A 216 7.76 -23.74 1.89
CA LYS A 216 7.89 -24.76 0.84
C LYS A 216 6.54 -25.07 0.17
N ALA A 217 5.48 -25.23 0.97
CA ALA A 217 4.14 -25.51 0.46
C ALA A 217 3.60 -24.33 -0.38
N ILE A 218 3.80 -23.07 0.07
CA ILE A 218 3.41 -21.86 -0.67
C ILE A 218 4.16 -21.79 -2.00
N ASP A 219 5.47 -22.00 -2.01
CA ASP A 219 6.27 -21.97 -3.24
C ASP A 219 5.81 -23.08 -4.21
N ASP A 220 5.53 -24.29 -3.73
CA ASP A 220 5.05 -25.43 -4.53
C ASP A 220 3.69 -25.15 -5.18
N VAL A 221 2.68 -24.79 -4.38
CA VAL A 221 1.33 -24.52 -4.93
C VAL A 221 1.34 -23.32 -5.88
N ALA A 222 2.15 -22.30 -5.61
CA ALA A 222 2.27 -21.14 -6.48
C ALA A 222 2.92 -21.50 -7.83
N ASP A 223 4.00 -22.28 -7.80
CA ASP A 223 4.68 -22.73 -9.02
C ASP A 223 3.77 -23.63 -9.87
N ARG A 224 3.18 -24.65 -9.26
CA ARG A 224 2.26 -25.57 -9.96
C ARG A 224 1.05 -24.85 -10.53
N THR A 225 0.51 -23.86 -9.82
CA THR A 225 -0.63 -23.07 -10.30
C THR A 225 -0.28 -22.22 -11.51
N ARG A 226 0.87 -21.54 -11.49
CA ARG A 226 1.36 -20.73 -12.64
C ARG A 226 1.66 -21.59 -13.85
N ASN A 227 2.21 -22.78 -13.62
CA ASN A 227 2.55 -23.75 -14.69
C ASN A 227 1.39 -24.65 -15.10
N ASN A 228 0.16 -24.38 -14.62
CA ASN A 228 -1.05 -25.16 -14.96
C ASN A 228 -0.95 -26.65 -14.55
N LYS A 229 -0.25 -26.95 -13.45
CA LYS A 229 -0.06 -28.30 -12.91
C LYS A 229 -0.86 -28.54 -11.63
N ILE A 230 -1.62 -27.53 -11.18
CA ILE A 230 -2.51 -27.68 -10.01
C ILE A 230 -3.70 -28.55 -10.37
N MET A 231 -4.09 -29.45 -9.48
CA MET A 231 -5.23 -30.33 -9.68
C MET A 231 -6.55 -29.67 -9.21
N PRO A 232 -7.68 -30.02 -9.82
CA PRO A 232 -8.97 -29.41 -9.48
C PRO A 232 -9.38 -29.59 -7.99
N ASP A 233 -9.03 -30.67 -7.36
CA ASP A 233 -9.29 -30.96 -5.94
C ASP A 233 -8.45 -30.09 -4.99
N GLU A 234 -7.32 -29.59 -5.46
CA GLU A 234 -6.48 -28.63 -4.72
C GLU A 234 -7.02 -27.18 -4.77
N LEU A 235 -8.05 -26.92 -5.55
CA LEU A 235 -8.72 -25.62 -5.66
C LEU A 235 -10.01 -25.55 -4.83
N SER A 236 -10.22 -26.51 -3.93
CA SER A 236 -11.42 -26.63 -3.10
C SER A 236 -11.10 -27.07 -1.69
N GLY A 237 -12.05 -26.88 -0.76
CA GLY A 237 -11.92 -27.33 0.62
C GLY A 237 -11.05 -26.41 1.51
N GLY A 238 -10.71 -25.20 1.07
CA GLY A 238 -10.04 -24.22 1.93
C GLY A 238 -10.98 -23.67 2.97
N THR A 239 -10.50 -23.54 4.22
CA THR A 239 -11.29 -22.99 5.34
C THR A 239 -11.03 -21.50 5.56
N PHE A 240 -9.90 -21.01 5.11
CA PHE A 240 -9.50 -19.60 5.20
C PHE A 240 -8.62 -19.23 4.01
N THR A 241 -8.72 -17.98 3.53
CA THR A 241 -7.90 -17.50 2.40
C THR A 241 -6.92 -16.42 2.83
N VAL A 242 -5.70 -16.48 2.31
CA VAL A 242 -4.70 -15.42 2.39
C VAL A 242 -4.28 -14.96 1.00
N THR A 243 -4.20 -13.65 0.80
CA THR A 243 -3.64 -13.06 -0.43
C THR A 243 -2.57 -12.04 -0.10
N ASN A 244 -1.47 -12.05 -0.83
CA ASN A 244 -0.40 -11.07 -0.67
C ASN A 244 -0.52 -9.99 -1.76
N ILE A 245 -1.10 -8.86 -1.40
CA ILE A 245 -1.22 -7.68 -2.28
C ILE A 245 -0.13 -6.63 -2.03
N GLY A 246 0.71 -6.84 -1.02
CA GLY A 246 1.83 -5.95 -0.73
C GLY A 246 2.88 -5.88 -1.83
N SER A 247 3.00 -6.94 -2.65
CA SER A 247 3.93 -6.98 -3.78
C SER A 247 3.54 -6.05 -4.93
N VAL A 248 2.27 -5.70 -5.06
CA VAL A 248 1.75 -4.78 -6.09
C VAL A 248 1.59 -3.35 -5.56
N GLY A 249 1.97 -3.10 -4.31
CA GLY A 249 1.99 -1.76 -3.72
C GLY A 249 0.65 -1.25 -3.20
N ALA A 250 -0.34 -2.13 -3.04
CA ALA A 250 -1.62 -1.77 -2.43
C ALA A 250 -1.44 -1.36 -0.97
N LEU A 251 -2.15 -0.31 -0.54
CA LEU A 251 -2.19 0.16 0.85
C LEU A 251 -3.24 -0.58 1.67
N PHE A 252 -4.35 -0.93 1.06
CA PHE A 252 -5.43 -1.75 1.61
C PHE A 252 -6.23 -2.34 0.45
N ASP A 253 -7.07 -3.33 0.76
CA ASP A 253 -7.99 -3.95 -0.18
C ASP A 253 -9.26 -4.38 0.54
N THR A 254 -10.31 -4.65 -0.22
CA THR A 254 -11.58 -5.21 0.24
C THR A 254 -11.88 -6.49 -0.52
N PRO A 255 -11.12 -7.57 -0.27
CA PRO A 255 -11.28 -8.81 -1.00
C PRO A 255 -12.63 -9.45 -0.72
N ILE A 256 -13.23 -10.04 -1.77
CA ILE A 256 -14.50 -10.75 -1.67
C ILE A 256 -14.21 -12.14 -1.10
N ILE A 257 -14.98 -12.57 -0.09
CA ILE A 257 -14.81 -13.85 0.58
C ILE A 257 -15.10 -14.99 -0.40
N ASN A 258 -14.23 -16.00 -0.42
CA ASN A 258 -14.43 -17.19 -1.23
C ASN A 258 -15.31 -18.19 -0.45
N GLN A 259 -16.59 -18.26 -0.83
CA GLN A 259 -17.55 -19.15 -0.16
C GLN A 259 -17.08 -20.61 -0.18
N PRO A 260 -17.32 -21.40 0.90
CA PRO A 260 -18.15 -21.09 2.09
C PRO A 260 -17.35 -20.54 3.28
N GLN A 261 -16.16 -19.99 3.09
CA GLN A 261 -15.31 -19.41 4.14
C GLN A 261 -15.98 -18.21 4.80
N MET A 262 -15.69 -18.00 6.09
CA MET A 262 -16.22 -16.85 6.83
C MET A 262 -15.30 -15.65 6.84
N ALA A 263 -14.02 -15.83 6.52
CA ALA A 263 -13.05 -14.75 6.58
C ALA A 263 -11.90 -14.91 5.59
N PHE A 264 -11.17 -13.81 5.40
CA PHE A 264 -10.09 -13.65 4.45
C PHE A 264 -9.04 -12.69 5.02
N SER A 265 -7.76 -12.91 4.77
CA SER A 265 -6.69 -11.99 5.18
C SER A 265 -5.89 -11.49 3.98
N ALA A 266 -5.71 -10.19 3.89
CA ALA A 266 -4.93 -9.55 2.85
C ALA A 266 -3.76 -8.75 3.44
N PRO A 267 -2.59 -9.37 3.71
CA PRO A 267 -1.39 -8.64 4.06
C PRO A 267 -1.03 -7.63 2.99
N VAL A 268 -0.95 -6.36 3.38
CA VAL A 268 -0.54 -5.25 2.52
C VAL A 268 0.92 -4.88 2.77
N ARG A 269 1.44 -3.95 2.00
CA ARG A 269 2.83 -3.51 2.12
C ARG A 269 3.09 -2.90 3.50
N SER A 270 4.11 -3.40 4.19
CA SER A 270 4.64 -2.73 5.37
C SER A 270 5.36 -1.44 4.97
N CYS A 271 4.85 -0.30 5.39
CA CYS A 271 5.61 0.94 5.37
C CYS A 271 6.55 0.92 6.57
N VAL A 272 7.87 0.97 6.34
CA VAL A 272 8.80 1.34 7.41
C VAL A 272 8.63 2.85 7.59
N VAL A 273 7.84 3.24 8.57
CA VAL A 273 7.84 4.63 9.04
C VAL A 273 9.08 4.77 9.91
N PRO A 274 10.05 5.64 9.59
CA PRO A 274 11.13 5.95 10.51
C PRO A 274 10.49 6.48 11.79
N SER A 275 10.74 5.83 12.92
CA SER A 275 10.39 6.42 14.21
C SER A 275 11.16 7.74 14.37
N PRO A 276 10.54 8.77 14.94
CA PRO A 276 11.15 10.08 15.15
C PRO A 276 12.39 9.99 16.04
#